data_057eec4abd5179d4df0eb99907c17c66
#
_entry.id   057eec4abd5179d4df0eb99907c17c66
#
_cell.length_a   1.000
_cell.length_b   1.000
_cell.length_c   1.000
_cell.angle_alpha   90.00
_cell.angle_beta   90.00
_cell.angle_gamma   90.00
#
_symmetry.space_group_name_H-M   'P 1'
#
loop_
_entity.id
_entity.type
_entity.pdbx_description
1 polymer ?
#
loop_
_entity_poly.entity_id
_entity_poly.type
_entity_poly.pdbx_seq_one_letter_code
_entity_poly.pdbx_strand_id
1 'polypeptide(L)'
;FKELSNTERILRIIREHADTDIGCFTEQSSLLASDFQSHHHTKNASMGVFFLFELHTLNDEKLYALIKYDNEDVVRYVLDVEGDEFQVPKLERFRESFVKKAEAMQKIALVRLNEDLPGGLVVVRDRSKRTNISVYFERFLQVKRVNDPTQLSDKLVTVLKDVYKKHRNLLPEEIKRSGVNKIYETLRHGEQDFNTDEALPLLTQIFGPLEEEHPLVKYFFRKIKDLGISGESFRIIPDNIQKPRKRKLETLEDVIIIYDEDNAPEVENMEDGRKRIVIVTAGLVTDDIDIGKNR
;
A
#
# COMPACT_ATOMS: atom_id res chain seq x y z
N PHE A 1 -18.01 -2.18 1.20
CA PHE A 1 -18.69 -3.29 0.52
C PHE A 1 -19.38 -2.83 -0.76
N LYS A 2 -19.64 -3.78 -1.69
CA LYS A 2 -20.58 -3.61 -2.80
C LYS A 2 -22.01 -3.73 -2.27
N GLU A 3 -23.00 -3.21 -2.99
CA GLU A 3 -24.40 -3.41 -2.65
C GLU A 3 -24.74 -4.91 -2.56
N LEU A 4 -25.55 -5.28 -1.58
CA LEU A 4 -26.02 -6.64 -1.32
C LEU A 4 -24.91 -7.66 -0.98
N SER A 5 -23.81 -7.21 -0.38
CA SER A 5 -22.76 -8.11 0.09
C SER A 5 -23.30 -9.12 1.12
N ASN A 6 -23.17 -10.43 0.81
CA ASN A 6 -23.57 -11.50 1.72
C ASN A 6 -22.70 -11.52 2.98
N THR A 7 -21.40 -11.28 2.84
CA THR A 7 -20.46 -11.15 3.98
C THR A 7 -20.90 -10.02 4.91
N GLU A 8 -21.22 -8.84 4.37
CA GLU A 8 -21.70 -7.72 5.18
C GLU A 8 -23.00 -8.07 5.92
N ARG A 9 -23.97 -8.66 5.21
CA ARG A 9 -25.27 -9.04 5.79
C ARG A 9 -25.11 -10.00 6.98
N ILE A 10 -24.27 -11.03 6.82
CA ILE A 10 -24.01 -12.01 7.87
C ILE A 10 -23.34 -11.34 9.08
N LEU A 11 -22.34 -10.52 8.86
CA LEU A 11 -21.63 -9.82 9.95
C LEU A 11 -22.53 -8.83 10.69
N ARG A 12 -23.52 -8.22 10.01
CA ARG A 12 -24.51 -7.37 10.67
C ARG A 12 -25.43 -8.16 11.58
N ILE A 13 -25.91 -9.33 11.13
CA ILE A 13 -26.74 -10.22 11.97
C ILE A 13 -25.95 -10.63 13.22
N ILE A 14 -24.68 -10.99 13.07
CA ILE A 14 -23.81 -11.31 14.23
C ILE A 14 -23.72 -10.11 15.17
N ARG A 15 -23.44 -8.91 14.65
CA ARG A 15 -23.33 -7.70 15.48
C ARG A 15 -24.59 -7.38 16.27
N GLU A 16 -25.76 -7.62 15.69
CA GLU A 16 -27.05 -7.26 16.27
C GLU A 16 -27.55 -8.29 17.30
N HIS A 17 -27.18 -9.57 17.14
CA HIS A 17 -27.82 -10.65 17.89
C HIS A 17 -26.84 -11.52 18.69
N ALA A 18 -25.53 -11.55 18.39
CA ALA A 18 -24.63 -12.49 19.03
C ALA A 18 -24.49 -12.29 20.55
N ASP A 19 -24.64 -11.07 21.06
CA ASP A 19 -24.56 -10.79 22.49
C ASP A 19 -25.77 -11.32 23.27
N THR A 20 -26.89 -11.51 22.59
CA THR A 20 -28.18 -11.98 23.18
C THR A 20 -28.48 -13.43 22.86
N ASP A 21 -27.92 -13.95 21.77
CA ASP A 21 -28.12 -15.33 21.28
C ASP A 21 -26.78 -15.94 20.84
N ILE A 22 -26.20 -16.79 21.70
CA ILE A 22 -24.96 -17.52 21.43
C ILE A 22 -25.10 -18.45 20.21
N GLY A 23 -26.28 -18.97 19.93
CA GLY A 23 -26.57 -19.80 18.75
C GLY A 23 -26.41 -19.02 17.45
N CYS A 24 -26.78 -17.75 17.46
CA CYS A 24 -26.68 -16.87 16.29
C CYS A 24 -25.23 -16.78 15.75
N PHE A 25 -24.23 -16.57 16.61
CA PHE A 25 -22.83 -16.50 16.17
C PHE A 25 -22.40 -17.79 15.47
N THR A 26 -22.75 -18.95 16.06
CA THR A 26 -22.37 -20.26 15.51
C THR A 26 -23.06 -20.53 14.16
N GLU A 27 -24.33 -20.23 14.06
CA GLU A 27 -25.09 -20.41 12.83
C GLU A 27 -24.57 -19.48 11.70
N GLN A 28 -24.43 -18.21 11.98
CA GLN A 28 -24.02 -17.22 10.99
C GLN A 28 -22.54 -17.41 10.57
N SER A 29 -21.66 -17.80 11.50
CA SER A 29 -20.27 -18.14 11.15
C SER A 29 -20.18 -19.38 10.27
N SER A 30 -21.04 -20.38 10.47
CA SER A 30 -21.14 -21.57 9.62
C SER A 30 -21.62 -21.23 8.21
N LEU A 31 -22.61 -20.33 8.09
CA LEU A 31 -23.07 -19.81 6.79
C LEU A 31 -21.95 -19.06 6.06
N LEU A 32 -21.20 -18.23 6.79
CA LEU A 32 -20.07 -17.48 6.23
C LEU A 32 -18.96 -18.42 5.75
N ALA A 33 -18.65 -19.47 6.50
CA ALA A 33 -17.66 -20.49 6.12
C ALA A 33 -18.12 -21.27 4.88
N SER A 34 -19.41 -21.62 4.79
CA SER A 34 -19.97 -22.30 3.62
C SER A 34 -19.94 -21.41 2.37
N ASP A 35 -20.23 -20.12 2.52
CA ASP A 35 -20.15 -19.14 1.44
C ASP A 35 -18.69 -19.00 0.97
N PHE A 36 -17.73 -18.85 1.89
CA PHE A 36 -16.32 -18.85 1.57
C PHE A 36 -15.89 -20.09 0.79
N GLN A 37 -16.30 -21.28 1.25
CA GLN A 37 -16.00 -22.53 0.59
C GLN A 37 -16.57 -22.59 -0.82
N SER A 38 -17.77 -22.08 -1.05
CA SER A 38 -18.41 -22.05 -2.36
C SER A 38 -17.63 -21.26 -3.40
N HIS A 39 -16.96 -20.19 -2.97
CA HIS A 39 -16.09 -19.36 -3.81
C HIS A 39 -14.68 -19.93 -4.00
N HIS A 40 -14.26 -20.87 -3.16
CA HIS A 40 -12.88 -21.42 -3.09
C HIS A 40 -12.64 -22.61 -4.04
N HIS A 41 -13.57 -22.95 -4.93
CA HIS A 41 -13.52 -24.14 -5.81
C HIS A 41 -12.49 -24.01 -6.97
N THR A 42 -11.22 -23.75 -6.68
CA THR A 42 -10.16 -23.86 -7.67
C THR A 42 -9.27 -25.06 -7.37
N LYS A 43 -8.93 -25.87 -8.37
CA LYS A 43 -8.08 -27.06 -8.26
C LYS A 43 -6.72 -26.82 -7.59
N ASN A 44 -6.30 -25.57 -7.46
CA ASN A 44 -5.01 -25.14 -6.92
C ASN A 44 -5.14 -24.37 -5.58
N ALA A 45 -6.31 -24.38 -4.96
CA ALA A 45 -6.47 -23.70 -3.68
C ALA A 45 -5.96 -24.61 -2.55
N SER A 46 -5.02 -24.11 -1.74
CA SER A 46 -4.52 -24.81 -0.57
C SER A 46 -5.67 -25.12 0.41
N MET A 47 -5.64 -26.31 0.99
CA MET A 47 -6.51 -26.63 2.12
C MET A 47 -6.18 -25.72 3.30
N GLY A 48 -7.13 -25.54 4.22
CA GLY A 48 -6.89 -24.69 5.37
C GLY A 48 -8.15 -24.46 6.19
N VAL A 49 -8.00 -23.69 7.24
CA VAL A 49 -9.09 -23.35 8.16
C VAL A 49 -9.48 -21.89 7.96
N PHE A 50 -10.77 -21.65 7.98
CA PHE A 50 -11.33 -20.30 7.95
C PHE A 50 -11.74 -19.91 9.37
N PHE A 51 -11.20 -18.80 9.85
CA PHE A 51 -11.51 -18.25 11.16
C PHE A 51 -12.32 -16.97 11.02
N LEU A 52 -13.29 -16.83 11.90
CA LEU A 52 -13.97 -15.57 12.19
C LEU A 52 -13.68 -15.19 13.65
N PHE A 53 -13.16 -13.99 13.87
CA PHE A 53 -12.99 -13.41 15.20
C PHE A 53 -13.81 -12.14 15.30
N GLU A 54 -14.52 -11.98 16.41
CA GLU A 54 -15.02 -10.68 16.85
C GLU A 54 -13.95 -10.04 17.74
N LEU A 55 -13.61 -8.81 17.46
CA LEU A 55 -12.57 -8.04 18.13
C LEU A 55 -13.19 -6.75 18.68
N HIS A 56 -12.72 -6.31 19.84
CA HIS A 56 -13.11 -5.03 20.41
C HIS A 56 -11.92 -4.09 20.42
N THR A 57 -12.12 -2.86 19.98
CA THR A 57 -11.11 -1.80 20.09
C THR A 57 -11.08 -1.25 21.52
N LEU A 58 -10.07 -0.43 21.84
CA LEU A 58 -10.01 0.27 23.13
C LEU A 58 -11.20 1.22 23.36
N ASN A 59 -11.91 1.62 22.30
CA ASN A 59 -13.08 2.47 22.36
C ASN A 59 -14.39 1.65 22.28
N ASP A 60 -14.31 0.33 22.49
CA ASP A 60 -15.42 -0.62 22.44
C ASP A 60 -16.11 -0.76 21.06
N GLU A 61 -15.47 -0.33 19.98
CA GLU A 61 -15.96 -0.61 18.63
C GLU A 61 -15.73 -2.08 18.28
N LYS A 62 -16.77 -2.75 17.73
CA LYS A 62 -16.68 -4.13 17.22
C LYS A 62 -16.05 -4.16 15.83
N LEU A 63 -15.06 -5.03 15.67
CA LEU A 63 -14.41 -5.36 14.40
C LEU A 63 -14.52 -6.87 14.17
N TYR A 64 -14.48 -7.28 12.91
CA TYR A 64 -14.48 -8.69 12.53
C TYR A 64 -13.22 -9.03 11.75
N ALA A 65 -12.49 -10.05 12.19
CA ALA A 65 -11.33 -10.56 11.44
C ALA A 65 -11.71 -11.89 10.77
N LEU A 66 -11.61 -11.91 9.44
CA LEU A 66 -11.82 -13.08 8.60
C LEU A 66 -10.45 -13.55 8.14
N ILE A 67 -10.04 -14.77 8.53
CA ILE A 67 -8.68 -15.26 8.27
C ILE A 67 -8.75 -16.65 7.64
N LYS A 68 -8.20 -16.81 6.43
CA LYS A 68 -7.87 -18.12 5.90
C LYS A 68 -6.44 -18.45 6.31
N TYR A 69 -6.31 -19.53 7.05
CA TYR A 69 -5.04 -20.06 7.53
C TYR A 69 -4.77 -21.40 6.86
N ASP A 70 -3.60 -21.55 6.23
CA ASP A 70 -3.18 -22.82 5.66
C ASP A 70 -2.77 -23.78 6.79
N ASN A 71 -3.20 -25.03 6.68
CA ASN A 71 -2.72 -26.10 7.53
C ASN A 71 -1.69 -26.94 6.75
N GLU A 72 -0.73 -27.46 7.45
CA GLU A 72 0.27 -28.39 6.92
C GLU A 72 0.26 -29.67 7.75
N ASP A 73 0.57 -30.78 7.11
CA ASP A 73 0.88 -32.00 7.84
C ASP A 73 2.25 -31.86 8.52
N VAL A 74 2.27 -31.95 9.83
CA VAL A 74 3.51 -31.92 10.62
C VAL A 74 3.89 -33.33 11.04
N VAL A 75 5.12 -33.73 10.73
CA VAL A 75 5.70 -34.94 11.24
C VAL A 75 6.55 -34.61 12.46
N ARG A 76 6.15 -35.12 13.61
CA ARG A 76 6.88 -34.96 14.86
C ARG A 76 7.64 -36.22 15.21
N TYR A 77 8.87 -36.02 15.60
CA TYR A 77 9.69 -37.04 16.19
C TYR A 77 9.36 -37.16 17.68
N VAL A 78 8.92 -38.34 18.12
CA VAL A 78 8.62 -38.64 19.53
C VAL A 78 9.54 -39.76 19.98
N LEU A 79 10.24 -39.54 21.08
CA LEU A 79 10.97 -40.61 21.78
C LEU A 79 9.99 -41.30 22.73
N ASP A 80 9.74 -42.57 22.51
CA ASP A 80 8.93 -43.37 23.39
C ASP A 80 9.78 -43.74 24.62
N VAL A 81 9.36 -43.31 25.80
CA VAL A 81 10.05 -43.56 27.07
C VAL A 81 9.38 -44.72 27.77
N GLU A 82 9.29 -45.88 27.13
CA GLU A 82 8.89 -47.13 27.81
C GLU A 82 10.12 -48.02 27.95
N GLY A 83 10.75 -47.99 29.15
CA GLY A 83 11.78 -48.91 29.59
C GLY A 83 13.23 -48.42 29.44
N ASP A 84 14.08 -48.94 30.30
CA ASP A 84 15.43 -48.45 30.60
C ASP A 84 16.50 -48.67 29.51
N GLU A 85 16.23 -49.21 28.33
CA GLU A 85 17.32 -49.66 27.49
C GLU A 85 17.34 -49.29 25.98
N PHE A 86 16.42 -48.71 25.37
CA PHE A 86 16.57 -48.16 23.99
C PHE A 86 15.38 -47.29 23.61
N GLN A 87 15.60 -46.00 23.49
CA GLN A 87 14.62 -45.06 22.93
C GLN A 87 14.44 -45.32 21.42
N VAL A 88 13.36 -45.97 21.04
CA VAL A 88 13.02 -46.14 19.62
C VAL A 88 12.30 -44.91 19.14
N PRO A 89 12.84 -44.18 18.16
CA PRO A 89 12.17 -43.02 17.60
C PRO A 89 10.91 -43.43 16.85
N LYS A 90 9.78 -42.85 17.25
CA LYS A 90 8.53 -42.94 16.50
C LYS A 90 8.26 -41.65 15.74
N LEU A 91 7.87 -41.75 14.48
CA LEU A 91 7.39 -40.64 13.68
C LEU A 91 5.87 -40.60 13.80
N GLU A 92 5.38 -39.54 14.44
CA GLU A 92 3.95 -39.26 14.51
C GLU A 92 3.59 -38.18 13.49
N ARG A 93 2.62 -38.46 12.63
CA ARG A 93 2.09 -37.51 11.66
C ARG A 93 0.85 -36.85 12.25
N PHE A 94 0.97 -35.56 12.52
CA PHE A 94 -0.18 -34.73 12.86
C PHE A 94 -0.73 -34.13 11.55
N ARG A 95 -1.90 -34.61 11.15
CA ARG A 95 -2.62 -34.03 10.01
C ARG A 95 -3.26 -32.73 10.43
N GLU A 96 -3.34 -31.77 9.48
CA GLU A 96 -4.03 -30.50 9.67
C GLU A 96 -3.51 -29.66 10.86
N SER A 97 -2.21 -29.69 11.10
CA SER A 97 -1.59 -28.91 12.17
C SER A 97 -1.36 -27.47 11.75
N PHE A 98 -1.55 -26.55 12.70
CA PHE A 98 -1.24 -25.14 12.47
C PHE A 98 0.27 -24.91 12.50
N VAL A 99 0.78 -24.33 11.43
CA VAL A 99 2.20 -24.00 11.33
C VAL A 99 2.43 -22.61 11.93
N LYS A 100 3.36 -22.50 12.87
CA LYS A 100 3.72 -21.22 13.51
C LYS A 100 4.53 -20.31 12.58
N LYS A 101 4.05 -20.14 11.33
CA LYS A 101 4.65 -19.24 10.35
C LYS A 101 3.65 -18.15 9.98
N ALA A 102 4.10 -16.93 9.94
CA ALA A 102 3.26 -15.79 9.53
C ALA A 102 2.71 -15.98 8.10
N GLU A 103 3.44 -16.71 7.25
CA GLU A 103 3.06 -17.04 5.86
C GLU A 103 1.83 -17.94 5.78
N ALA A 104 1.52 -18.70 6.82
CA ALA A 104 0.34 -19.56 6.88
C ALA A 104 -0.98 -18.76 6.90
N MET A 105 -0.96 -17.51 7.34
CA MET A 105 -2.09 -16.58 7.19
C MET A 105 -2.17 -16.09 5.75
N GLN A 106 -2.89 -16.81 4.91
CA GLN A 106 -2.95 -16.57 3.45
C GLN A 106 -3.85 -15.40 3.07
N LYS A 107 -5.02 -15.31 3.70
CA LYS A 107 -6.01 -14.26 3.44
C LYS A 107 -6.45 -13.67 4.76
N ILE A 108 -6.49 -12.37 4.82
CA ILE A 108 -6.93 -11.63 6.01
C ILE A 108 -7.86 -10.52 5.54
N ALA A 109 -9.00 -10.41 6.16
CA ALA A 109 -9.87 -9.24 6.02
C ALA A 109 -10.25 -8.75 7.41
N LEU A 110 -9.98 -7.49 7.71
CA LEU A 110 -10.44 -6.82 8.92
C LEU A 110 -11.58 -5.90 8.52
N VAL A 111 -12.75 -6.14 9.09
CA VAL A 111 -14.01 -5.49 8.74
C VAL A 111 -14.48 -4.60 9.89
N ARG A 112 -14.76 -3.34 9.57
CA ARG A 112 -15.50 -2.40 10.40
C ARG A 112 -16.80 -2.06 9.70
N LEU A 113 -17.92 -2.45 10.28
CA LEU A 113 -19.26 -2.10 9.76
C LEU A 113 -19.62 -0.66 10.12
N ASN A 114 -20.33 0.04 9.25
CA ASN A 114 -20.95 1.31 9.62
C ASN A 114 -22.05 1.05 10.66
N GLU A 115 -22.30 2.00 11.56
CA GLU A 115 -23.29 1.83 12.63
C GLU A 115 -24.71 1.79 12.10
N ASP A 116 -25.18 2.87 11.50
CA ASP A 116 -26.58 3.06 11.12
C ASP A 116 -26.86 2.87 9.62
N LEU A 117 -25.83 2.76 8.80
CA LEU A 117 -25.96 2.68 7.34
C LEU A 117 -25.36 1.38 6.80
N PRO A 118 -25.88 0.86 5.68
CA PRO A 118 -25.22 -0.21 4.95
C PRO A 118 -23.78 0.14 4.59
N GLY A 119 -22.92 -0.89 4.46
CA GLY A 119 -21.54 -0.73 4.12
C GLY A 119 -20.60 -0.81 5.31
N GLY A 120 -19.36 -0.50 5.05
CA GLY A 120 -18.28 -0.56 6.03
C GLY A 120 -16.93 -0.46 5.36
N LEU A 121 -15.89 -0.36 6.19
CA LEU A 121 -14.51 -0.35 5.73
C LEU A 121 -13.91 -1.76 5.88
N VAL A 122 -13.25 -2.24 4.85
CA VAL A 122 -12.59 -3.55 4.84
C VAL A 122 -11.13 -3.37 4.46
N VAL A 123 -10.24 -3.73 5.37
CA VAL A 123 -8.81 -3.80 5.09
C VAL A 123 -8.48 -5.24 4.73
N VAL A 124 -7.92 -5.46 3.54
CA VAL A 124 -7.68 -6.80 3.00
C VAL A 124 -6.19 -7.00 2.73
N ARG A 125 -5.67 -8.15 3.15
CA ARG A 125 -4.34 -8.65 2.77
C ARG A 125 -4.45 -10.03 2.16
N ASP A 126 -3.92 -10.18 0.95
CA ASP A 126 -3.82 -11.45 0.25
C ASP A 126 -2.36 -11.77 -0.05
N ARG A 127 -1.77 -12.73 0.65
CA ARG A 127 -0.36 -13.09 0.47
C ARG A 127 -0.05 -13.76 -0.85
N SER A 128 -1.06 -14.34 -1.53
CA SER A 128 -0.88 -14.94 -2.84
C SER A 128 -0.78 -13.89 -3.97
N LYS A 129 -1.05 -12.62 -3.66
CA LYS A 129 -1.04 -11.50 -4.61
C LYS A 129 -0.31 -10.30 -4.00
N ARG A 130 0.54 -9.63 -4.79
CA ARG A 130 1.29 -8.46 -4.31
C ARG A 130 0.44 -7.20 -4.28
N THR A 131 -0.32 -6.94 -5.33
CA THR A 131 -1.02 -5.65 -5.55
C THR A 131 -2.54 -5.75 -5.62
N ASN A 132 -3.06 -6.97 -5.61
CA ASN A 132 -4.49 -7.26 -5.69
C ASN A 132 -4.88 -8.35 -4.69
N ILE A 133 -6.16 -8.66 -4.65
CA ILE A 133 -6.68 -9.83 -3.95
C ILE A 133 -7.09 -10.89 -4.97
N SER A 134 -7.07 -12.15 -4.59
CA SER A 134 -7.52 -13.24 -5.46
C SER A 134 -9.00 -13.10 -5.78
N VAL A 135 -9.36 -13.45 -7.00
CA VAL A 135 -10.74 -13.27 -7.53
C VAL A 135 -11.78 -13.95 -6.64
N TYR A 136 -11.47 -15.14 -6.12
CA TYR A 136 -12.43 -15.82 -5.24
C TYR A 136 -12.61 -15.11 -3.89
N PHE A 137 -11.56 -14.50 -3.34
CA PHE A 137 -11.63 -13.78 -2.08
C PHE A 137 -12.35 -12.44 -2.26
N GLU A 138 -12.12 -11.75 -3.39
CA GLU A 138 -12.89 -10.57 -3.76
C GLU A 138 -14.39 -10.88 -3.92
N ARG A 139 -14.72 -11.99 -4.59
CA ARG A 139 -16.10 -12.44 -4.77
C ARG A 139 -16.78 -12.81 -3.46
N PHE A 140 -16.06 -13.44 -2.56
CA PHE A 140 -16.55 -13.76 -1.22
C PHE A 140 -16.82 -12.49 -0.41
N LEU A 141 -15.84 -11.60 -0.31
CA LEU A 141 -15.97 -10.35 0.46
C LEU A 141 -16.98 -9.38 -0.18
N GLN A 142 -17.13 -9.42 -1.51
CA GLN A 142 -17.95 -8.47 -2.29
C GLN A 142 -17.59 -7.02 -1.98
N VAL A 143 -16.31 -6.71 -1.99
CA VAL A 143 -15.76 -5.38 -1.75
C VAL A 143 -15.38 -4.67 -3.05
N LYS A 144 -15.30 -3.34 -2.99
CA LYS A 144 -14.70 -2.51 -4.03
C LYS A 144 -13.54 -1.71 -3.45
N ARG A 145 -12.51 -1.49 -4.25
CA ARG A 145 -11.37 -0.69 -3.83
C ARG A 145 -11.79 0.76 -3.62
N VAL A 146 -11.33 1.39 -2.54
CA VAL A 146 -11.63 2.80 -2.23
C VAL A 146 -10.88 3.73 -3.18
N ASN A 147 -9.60 3.43 -3.43
CA ASN A 147 -8.77 4.18 -4.39
C ASN A 147 -8.35 3.24 -5.50
N ASP A 148 -8.46 3.67 -6.75
CA ASP A 148 -7.89 2.93 -7.87
C ASP A 148 -6.36 3.12 -7.95
N PRO A 149 -5.63 2.30 -8.75
CA PRO A 149 -4.16 2.41 -8.88
C PRO A 149 -3.69 3.78 -9.38
N THR A 150 -4.48 4.47 -10.22
CA THR A 150 -4.13 5.82 -10.72
C THR A 150 -4.22 6.84 -9.59
N GLN A 151 -5.31 6.82 -8.83
CA GLN A 151 -5.48 7.71 -7.66
C GLN A 151 -4.40 7.46 -6.59
N LEU A 152 -4.02 6.19 -6.37
CA LEU A 152 -2.93 5.83 -5.45
C LEU A 152 -1.58 6.36 -5.95
N SER A 153 -1.32 6.26 -7.26
CA SER A 153 -0.11 6.81 -7.88
C SER A 153 -0.04 8.34 -7.77
N ASP A 154 -1.15 9.05 -7.98
CA ASP A 154 -1.22 10.51 -7.84
C ASP A 154 -0.97 10.95 -6.38
N LYS A 155 -1.56 10.23 -5.42
CA LYS A 155 -1.31 10.45 -3.99
C LYS A 155 0.16 10.21 -3.64
N LEU A 156 0.76 9.14 -4.17
CA LEU A 156 2.18 8.85 -3.98
C LEU A 156 3.07 9.97 -4.53
N VAL A 157 2.81 10.42 -5.77
CA VAL A 157 3.53 11.57 -6.37
C VAL A 157 3.42 12.81 -5.49
N THR A 158 2.23 13.07 -4.96
CA THR A 158 1.99 14.21 -4.05
C THR A 158 2.83 14.09 -2.77
N VAL A 159 2.83 12.92 -2.13
CA VAL A 159 3.65 12.65 -0.94
C VAL A 159 5.13 12.85 -1.24
N LEU A 160 5.64 12.25 -2.32
CA LEU A 160 7.05 12.36 -2.69
C LEU A 160 7.50 13.80 -2.95
N LYS A 161 6.64 14.61 -3.58
CA LYS A 161 6.89 16.06 -3.78
C LYS A 161 6.90 16.82 -2.46
N ASP A 162 5.98 16.53 -1.55
CA ASP A 162 5.94 17.14 -0.22
C ASP A 162 7.17 16.78 0.60
N VAL A 163 7.58 15.51 0.57
CA VAL A 163 8.80 15.02 1.21
C VAL A 163 10.03 15.74 0.69
N TYR A 164 10.18 15.81 -0.63
CA TYR A 164 11.27 16.53 -1.27
C TYR A 164 11.29 18.01 -0.83
N LYS A 165 10.16 18.70 -0.94
CA LYS A 165 10.04 20.13 -0.58
C LYS A 165 10.42 20.38 0.88
N LYS A 166 9.95 19.53 1.80
CA LYS A 166 10.18 19.68 3.24
C LYS A 166 11.61 19.38 3.66
N HIS A 167 12.25 18.40 3.03
CA HIS A 167 13.57 17.89 3.43
C HIS A 167 14.67 18.17 2.40
N ARG A 168 14.43 19.09 1.45
CA ARG A 168 15.38 19.45 0.38
C ARG A 168 16.79 19.72 0.92
N ASN A 169 16.90 20.43 2.04
CA ASN A 169 18.19 20.82 2.61
C ASN A 169 19.03 19.62 3.12
N LEU A 170 18.41 18.46 3.38
CA LEU A 170 19.08 17.26 3.85
C LEU A 170 19.56 16.35 2.71
N LEU A 171 19.23 16.69 1.47
CA LEU A 171 19.50 15.87 0.30
C LEU A 171 20.86 16.21 -0.34
N PRO A 172 21.45 15.28 -1.11
CA PRO A 172 22.62 15.56 -1.92
C PRO A 172 22.38 16.72 -2.91
N GLU A 173 23.43 17.49 -3.24
CA GLU A 173 23.29 18.70 -4.09
C GLU A 173 22.64 18.42 -5.46
N GLU A 174 22.92 17.28 -6.06
CA GLU A 174 22.30 16.85 -7.31
C GLU A 174 20.78 16.71 -7.16
N ILE A 175 20.33 16.06 -6.08
CA ILE A 175 18.91 15.86 -5.80
C ILE A 175 18.24 17.17 -5.37
N LYS A 176 18.93 18.05 -4.65
CA LYS A 176 18.41 19.39 -4.33
C LYS A 176 18.02 20.17 -5.56
N ARG A 177 18.73 19.97 -6.68
CA ARG A 177 18.50 20.69 -7.94
C ARG A 177 17.40 20.08 -8.80
N SER A 178 17.30 18.75 -8.81
CA SER A 178 16.48 18.01 -9.76
C SER A 178 15.50 16.99 -9.13
N GLY A 179 15.29 17.03 -7.82
CA GLY A 179 14.55 15.99 -7.10
C GLY A 179 13.12 15.73 -7.61
N VAL A 180 12.40 16.78 -8.02
CA VAL A 180 11.07 16.59 -8.63
C VAL A 180 11.17 15.84 -9.95
N ASN A 181 12.14 16.18 -10.80
CA ASN A 181 12.38 15.46 -12.05
C ASN A 181 12.74 14.00 -11.78
N LYS A 182 13.61 13.76 -10.78
CA LYS A 182 14.00 12.41 -10.35
C LYS A 182 12.83 11.56 -9.88
N ILE A 183 11.86 12.15 -9.15
CA ILE A 183 10.62 11.48 -8.77
C ILE A 183 9.89 10.98 -10.02
N TYR A 184 9.65 11.85 -10.99
CA TYR A 184 8.94 11.45 -12.22
C TYR A 184 9.73 10.44 -13.06
N GLU A 185 11.03 10.61 -13.21
CA GLU A 185 11.89 9.67 -13.93
C GLU A 185 11.83 8.28 -13.31
N THR A 186 11.95 8.18 -11.98
CA THR A 186 11.90 6.90 -11.27
C THR A 186 10.53 6.23 -11.43
N LEU A 187 9.45 6.97 -11.22
CA LEU A 187 8.09 6.38 -11.29
C LEU A 187 7.66 6.05 -12.72
N ARG A 188 8.25 6.69 -13.74
CA ARG A 188 7.94 6.45 -15.16
C ARG A 188 8.95 5.53 -15.86
N HIS A 189 9.94 5.01 -15.15
CA HIS A 189 10.96 4.15 -15.75
C HIS A 189 10.39 2.82 -16.27
N GLY A 190 9.34 2.32 -15.65
CA GLY A 190 8.65 1.09 -16.04
C GLY A 190 7.51 0.75 -15.08
N GLU A 191 6.70 -0.23 -15.45
CA GLU A 191 5.70 -0.76 -14.54
C GLU A 191 6.38 -1.40 -13.32
N GLN A 192 5.90 -1.06 -12.12
CA GLN A 192 6.44 -1.61 -10.89
C GLN A 192 5.34 -1.81 -9.85
N ASP A 193 5.46 -2.92 -9.12
CA ASP A 193 4.62 -3.16 -7.96
C ASP A 193 5.19 -2.38 -6.77
N PHE A 194 4.34 -1.62 -6.10
CA PHE A 194 4.71 -0.79 -4.96
C PHE A 194 3.85 -1.13 -3.74
N ASN A 195 4.51 -1.23 -2.59
CA ASN A 195 3.89 -1.38 -1.29
C ASN A 195 4.28 -0.19 -0.42
N THR A 196 3.29 0.50 0.13
CA THR A 196 3.54 1.69 0.95
C THR A 196 4.28 1.37 2.25
N ASP A 197 4.17 0.15 2.79
CA ASP A 197 4.86 -0.27 4.01
C ASP A 197 6.33 -0.63 3.74
N GLU A 198 6.69 -0.89 2.48
CA GLU A 198 8.03 -1.27 2.03
C GLU A 198 8.63 -0.18 1.11
N ALA A 199 8.42 1.10 1.46
CA ALA A 199 8.76 2.22 0.59
C ALA A 199 10.26 2.59 0.56
N LEU A 200 11.07 2.10 1.50
CA LEU A 200 12.48 2.49 1.63
C LEU A 200 13.31 2.31 0.34
N PRO A 201 13.17 1.20 -0.42
CA PRO A 201 13.88 1.03 -1.69
C PRO A 201 13.55 2.12 -2.71
N LEU A 202 12.27 2.48 -2.85
CA LEU A 202 11.84 3.56 -3.76
C LEU A 202 12.38 4.92 -3.31
N LEU A 203 12.31 5.22 -2.01
CA LEU A 203 12.85 6.47 -1.46
C LEU A 203 14.35 6.58 -1.67
N THR A 204 15.09 5.48 -1.47
CA THR A 204 16.53 5.42 -1.72
C THR A 204 16.87 5.62 -3.19
N GLN A 205 16.08 5.06 -4.10
CA GLN A 205 16.27 5.24 -5.54
C GLN A 205 16.05 6.70 -5.98
N ILE A 206 15.10 7.40 -5.35
CA ILE A 206 14.77 8.79 -5.68
C ILE A 206 15.72 9.78 -5.01
N PHE A 207 15.98 9.61 -3.71
CA PHE A 207 16.62 10.63 -2.86
C PHE A 207 18.07 10.30 -2.47
N GLY A 208 18.57 9.12 -2.87
CA GLY A 208 19.88 8.61 -2.47
C GLY A 208 19.80 7.70 -1.23
N PRO A 209 20.96 7.21 -0.73
CA PRO A 209 20.98 6.29 0.40
C PRO A 209 20.29 6.86 1.64
N LEU A 210 19.35 6.11 2.20
CA LEU A 210 18.53 6.49 3.36
C LEU A 210 18.45 5.32 4.34
N GLU A 211 18.50 5.64 5.62
CA GLU A 211 18.21 4.70 6.71
C GLU A 211 16.75 4.85 7.16
N GLU A 212 16.18 3.82 7.78
CA GLU A 212 14.78 3.82 8.26
C GLU A 212 14.50 4.98 9.23
N GLU A 213 15.47 5.32 10.09
CA GLU A 213 15.38 6.39 11.07
C GLU A 213 15.53 7.81 10.49
N HIS A 214 15.84 7.93 9.20
CA HIS A 214 16.06 9.23 8.58
C HIS A 214 14.78 10.11 8.65
N PRO A 215 14.89 11.41 8.97
CA PRO A 215 13.73 12.32 9.10
C PRO A 215 12.80 12.35 7.88
N LEU A 216 13.37 12.22 6.68
CA LEU A 216 12.64 12.12 5.42
C LEU A 216 11.74 10.89 5.38
N VAL A 217 12.26 9.72 5.79
CA VAL A 217 11.52 8.45 5.80
C VAL A 217 10.35 8.53 6.79
N LYS A 218 10.61 9.01 8.01
CA LYS A 218 9.55 9.24 9.02
C LYS A 218 8.46 10.19 8.53
N TYR A 219 8.86 11.24 7.84
CA TYR A 219 7.91 12.21 7.26
C TYR A 219 7.08 11.57 6.15
N PHE A 220 7.70 10.76 5.28
CA PHE A 220 7.00 10.01 4.25
C PHE A 220 5.89 9.13 4.85
N PHE A 221 6.21 8.27 5.81
CA PHE A 221 5.21 7.39 6.44
C PHE A 221 4.09 8.14 7.13
N ARG A 222 4.38 9.28 7.77
CA ARG A 222 3.34 10.16 8.31
C ARG A 222 2.41 10.66 7.22
N LYS A 223 2.95 11.15 6.10
CA LYS A 223 2.15 11.66 4.97
C LYS A 223 1.33 10.58 4.28
N ILE A 224 1.86 9.37 4.14
CA ILE A 224 1.13 8.19 3.66
C ILE A 224 -0.09 7.93 4.53
N LYS A 225 0.08 8.00 5.86
CA LYS A 225 -1.02 7.84 6.82
C LYS A 225 -2.04 8.97 6.72
N ASP A 226 -1.59 10.23 6.65
CA ASP A 226 -2.47 11.40 6.52
C ASP A 226 -3.36 11.34 5.28
N LEU A 227 -2.85 10.80 4.17
CA LEU A 227 -3.60 10.62 2.91
C LEU A 227 -4.41 9.31 2.84
N GLY A 228 -4.40 8.51 3.91
CA GLY A 228 -5.17 7.27 4.02
C GLY A 228 -4.75 6.19 3.03
N ILE A 229 -3.46 6.10 2.70
CA ILE A 229 -2.90 5.10 1.80
C ILE A 229 -1.85 4.18 2.45
N SER A 230 -1.76 4.17 3.79
CA SER A 230 -0.96 3.19 4.54
C SER A 230 -1.44 1.78 4.27
N GLY A 231 -0.52 0.84 4.11
CA GLY A 231 -0.81 -0.57 3.86
C GLY A 231 -1.32 -0.87 2.45
N GLU A 232 -1.43 0.14 1.57
CA GLU A 232 -1.83 -0.08 0.19
C GLU A 232 -0.68 -0.68 -0.64
N SER A 233 -1.05 -1.67 -1.46
CA SER A 233 -0.16 -2.24 -2.48
C SER A 233 -0.82 -2.08 -3.85
N PHE A 234 -0.11 -1.52 -4.81
CA PHE A 234 -0.64 -1.24 -6.13
C PHE A 234 0.45 -1.23 -7.20
N ARG A 235 0.03 -1.37 -8.45
CA ARG A 235 0.93 -1.26 -9.61
C ARG A 235 0.99 0.18 -10.08
N ILE A 236 2.20 0.71 -10.11
CA ILE A 236 2.50 2.00 -10.74
C ILE A 236 2.62 1.76 -12.24
N ILE A 237 1.78 2.46 -13.01
CA ILE A 237 1.77 2.41 -14.48
C ILE A 237 2.30 3.74 -14.98
N PRO A 238 3.43 3.77 -15.73
CA PRO A 238 4.09 5.00 -16.16
C PRO A 238 3.18 5.98 -16.92
N ASP A 239 2.32 5.45 -17.77
CA ASP A 239 1.43 6.26 -18.62
C ASP A 239 0.34 7.00 -17.82
N ASN A 240 0.00 6.49 -16.62
CA ASN A 240 -0.95 7.13 -15.72
C ASN A 240 -0.33 8.30 -14.95
N ILE A 241 1.00 8.42 -14.94
CA ILE A 241 1.70 9.48 -14.21
C ILE A 241 1.94 10.68 -15.12
N GLN A 242 1.15 11.73 -14.92
CA GLN A 242 1.26 12.96 -15.70
C GLN A 242 2.43 13.80 -15.19
N LYS A 243 3.50 13.89 -16.00
CA LYS A 243 4.62 14.79 -15.74
C LYS A 243 4.26 16.20 -16.20
N PRO A 244 4.44 17.24 -15.34
CA PRO A 244 4.24 18.62 -15.76
C PRO A 244 5.18 19.01 -16.91
N ARG A 245 4.67 19.63 -17.94
CA ARG A 245 5.47 20.12 -19.07
C ARG A 245 6.30 21.35 -18.71
N LYS A 246 5.79 22.17 -17.78
CA LYS A 246 6.50 23.38 -17.35
C LYS A 246 7.67 23.04 -16.44
N ARG A 247 8.81 23.60 -16.78
CA ARG A 247 10.06 23.52 -16.03
C ARG A 247 10.40 24.87 -15.43
N LYS A 248 11.17 24.85 -14.33
CA LYS A 248 11.70 26.05 -13.66
C LYS A 248 13.22 25.95 -13.61
N LEU A 249 13.90 26.96 -14.08
CA LEU A 249 15.29 27.26 -13.75
C LEU A 249 15.32 28.41 -12.75
N GLU A 250 16.20 28.30 -11.76
CA GLU A 250 16.42 29.31 -10.73
C GLU A 250 17.94 29.46 -10.57
N THR A 251 18.44 30.68 -10.75
CA THR A 251 19.86 30.99 -10.63
C THR A 251 20.22 31.35 -9.19
N LEU A 252 21.50 31.47 -8.89
CA LEU A 252 21.99 31.93 -7.58
C LEU A 252 21.65 33.43 -7.32
N GLU A 253 21.38 34.19 -8.38
CA GLU A 253 21.01 35.58 -8.33
C GLU A 253 19.47 35.77 -8.29
N ASP A 254 18.71 34.73 -7.93
CA ASP A 254 17.24 34.71 -7.80
C ASP A 254 16.49 35.00 -9.13
N VAL A 255 17.15 34.77 -10.28
CA VAL A 255 16.44 34.84 -11.57
C VAL A 255 15.66 33.54 -11.77
N ILE A 256 14.35 33.69 -11.99
CA ILE A 256 13.43 32.56 -12.21
C ILE A 256 12.98 32.54 -13.66
N ILE A 257 13.23 31.44 -14.36
CA ILE A 257 12.78 31.22 -15.74
C ILE A 257 11.83 30.03 -15.72
N ILE A 258 10.59 30.23 -16.13
CA ILE A 258 9.58 29.20 -16.29
C ILE A 258 9.31 28.99 -17.77
N TYR A 259 9.51 27.78 -18.26
CA TYR A 259 9.40 27.45 -19.67
C TYR A 259 8.70 26.10 -19.89
N ASP A 260 8.14 25.90 -21.08
CA ASP A 260 7.65 24.62 -21.51
C ASP A 260 8.83 23.74 -21.96
N GLU A 261 8.77 22.42 -21.75
CA GLU A 261 9.87 21.49 -22.06
C GLU A 261 10.27 21.56 -23.55
N ASP A 262 9.31 21.90 -24.44
CA ASP A 262 9.56 22.05 -25.88
C ASP A 262 10.28 23.37 -26.21
N ASN A 263 10.32 24.34 -25.29
CA ASN A 263 10.95 25.67 -25.45
C ASN A 263 12.06 25.87 -24.42
N ALA A 264 12.87 24.84 -24.18
CA ALA A 264 13.94 24.89 -23.20
C ALA A 264 15.00 25.92 -23.59
N PRO A 265 15.44 26.80 -22.67
CA PRO A 265 16.57 27.69 -22.92
C PRO A 265 17.85 26.86 -23.07
N GLU A 266 18.75 27.34 -23.88
CA GLU A 266 20.08 26.80 -24.04
C GLU A 266 20.94 27.16 -22.81
N VAL A 267 21.60 26.20 -22.20
CA VAL A 267 22.46 26.41 -21.02
C VAL A 267 23.87 25.99 -21.35
N GLU A 268 24.77 26.94 -21.47
CA GLU A 268 26.19 26.74 -21.74
C GLU A 268 27.03 26.87 -20.46
N ASN A 269 28.06 26.02 -20.32
CA ASN A 269 29.06 26.17 -19.28
C ASN A 269 30.18 27.08 -19.78
N MET A 270 30.48 28.15 -19.06
CA MET A 270 31.59 29.05 -19.37
C MET A 270 32.90 28.53 -18.75
N GLU A 271 34.06 28.94 -19.28
CA GLU A 271 35.37 28.52 -18.81
C GLU A 271 35.66 28.90 -17.33
N ASP A 272 35.01 29.96 -16.85
CA ASP A 272 35.13 30.44 -15.48
C ASP A 272 34.16 29.76 -14.51
N GLY A 273 33.45 28.68 -14.96
CA GLY A 273 32.49 27.92 -14.17
C GLY A 273 31.09 28.53 -14.07
N ARG A 274 30.88 29.74 -14.60
CA ARG A 274 29.54 30.32 -14.70
C ARG A 274 28.71 29.66 -15.79
N LYS A 275 27.41 29.86 -15.73
CA LYS A 275 26.47 29.37 -16.76
C LYS A 275 25.89 30.54 -17.54
N ARG A 276 25.86 30.39 -18.85
CA ARG A 276 25.15 31.31 -19.75
C ARG A 276 23.84 30.67 -20.14
N ILE A 277 22.72 31.40 -19.93
CA ILE A 277 21.37 30.94 -20.29
C ILE A 277 20.91 31.80 -21.45
N VAL A 278 20.59 31.17 -22.58
CA VAL A 278 20.19 31.85 -23.82
C VAL A 278 18.75 31.49 -24.14
N ILE A 279 17.91 32.49 -24.31
CA ILE A 279 16.53 32.35 -24.76
C ILE A 279 16.42 33.03 -26.11
N VAL A 280 16.10 32.26 -27.15
CA VAL A 280 15.84 32.80 -28.48
C VAL A 280 14.32 32.95 -28.65
N THR A 281 13.85 34.15 -28.93
CA THR A 281 12.42 34.43 -29.10
C THR A 281 12.16 35.24 -30.35
N ALA A 282 11.00 35.08 -30.96
CA ALA A 282 10.54 35.89 -32.08
C ALA A 282 10.15 37.32 -31.64
N GLY A 283 9.89 37.55 -30.35
CA GLY A 283 9.53 38.84 -29.79
C GLY A 283 9.14 38.80 -28.33
N LEU A 284 9.11 39.93 -27.67
CA LEU A 284 8.61 40.11 -26.32
C LEU A 284 7.12 40.49 -26.35
N VAL A 285 6.31 39.85 -25.56
CA VAL A 285 4.89 40.21 -25.39
C VAL A 285 4.74 41.29 -24.32
N THR A 286 5.59 41.27 -23.30
CA THR A 286 5.59 42.25 -22.20
C THR A 286 7.03 42.49 -21.76
N ASP A 287 7.35 43.75 -21.56
CA ASP A 287 8.59 44.25 -20.95
C ASP A 287 8.20 45.39 -20.01
N ASP A 288 7.76 45.05 -18.81
CA ASP A 288 7.23 45.97 -17.83
C ASP A 288 7.57 45.51 -16.40
N ILE A 289 7.33 46.41 -15.44
CA ILE A 289 7.53 46.12 -14.02
C ILE A 289 6.57 45.01 -13.57
N ASP A 290 7.10 44.01 -12.90
CA ASP A 290 6.28 42.95 -12.31
C ASP A 290 5.46 43.50 -11.13
N ILE A 291 4.16 43.65 -11.34
CA ILE A 291 3.22 44.12 -10.30
C ILE A 291 2.90 43.05 -9.27
N GLY A 292 3.49 41.83 -9.40
CA GLY A 292 3.29 40.71 -8.48
C GLY A 292 1.83 40.24 -8.43
N LYS A 293 1.62 38.91 -8.38
CA LYS A 293 0.34 38.41 -7.90
C LYS A 293 0.32 38.61 -6.38
N ASN A 294 -0.64 39.40 -5.88
CA ASN A 294 -0.91 39.48 -4.45
C ASN A 294 -0.88 38.06 -3.87
N ARG A 295 0.13 37.77 -3.07
CA ARG A 295 0.29 36.50 -2.35
C ARG A 295 -0.64 36.42 -1.15
#